data_7bc08304daeefa536a1b7713a5c743d7
#
_entry.id   7bc08304daeefa536a1b7713a5c743d7
#
_cell.length_a   1.000
_cell.length_b   1.000
_cell.length_c   1.000
_cell.angle_alpha   90.00
_cell.angle_beta   90.00
_cell.angle_gamma   90.00
#
_symmetry.space_group_name_H-M   'P 1'
#
loop_
_entity.id
_entity.type
_entity.pdbx_description
1 polymer ?
#
loop_
_entity_poly.entity_id
_entity_poly.type
_entity_poly.pdbx_seq_one_letter_code
_entity_poly.pdbx_strand_id
1 'polypeptide(L)'
;MKKTLVLFMVMFAAICSTMRGQDVALKTNLLYDAFLNANIGGEIRLAPRWSAELTGQLNAWNLSHDRKWKHWLVQPEARYWFCEALGGHFVGAHLLGGEYNVGNIDVPVDFLGTNFKKLKDHRYQGWFAGVGVAYGYSWLLGKHWNLEAEIGIGYVYTRFDVYECAGCGRKTETKRHHNYFGPTKAAVNLVYVF
;
A
#
# COMPACT_ATOMS: atom_id res chain seq x y z
N MET A 1 -25.02 3.62 -9.90
CA MET A 1 -24.09 3.52 -8.75
C MET A 1 -24.61 2.63 -7.61
N LYS A 2 -25.81 2.83 -7.04
CA LYS A 2 -26.33 1.98 -5.93
C LYS A 2 -26.48 0.49 -6.33
N LYS A 3 -26.97 0.20 -7.53
CA LYS A 3 -27.16 -1.19 -8.02
C LYS A 3 -25.82 -1.94 -8.24
N THR A 4 -24.80 -1.24 -8.72
CA THR A 4 -23.44 -1.80 -8.91
C THR A 4 -22.77 -2.11 -7.56
N LEU A 5 -22.96 -1.25 -6.56
CA LEU A 5 -22.45 -1.45 -5.21
C LEU A 5 -23.11 -2.65 -4.53
N VAL A 6 -24.43 -2.79 -4.67
CA VAL A 6 -25.17 -3.94 -4.15
C VAL A 6 -24.74 -5.24 -4.82
N LEU A 7 -24.54 -5.23 -6.15
CA LEU A 7 -24.05 -6.40 -6.89
C LEU A 7 -22.64 -6.82 -6.41
N PHE A 8 -21.75 -5.84 -6.16
CA PHE A 8 -20.43 -6.09 -5.62
C PHE A 8 -20.48 -6.68 -4.19
N MET A 9 -21.36 -6.15 -3.32
CA MET A 9 -21.58 -6.70 -1.98
C MET A 9 -22.15 -8.12 -2.01
N VAL A 10 -23.10 -8.41 -2.92
CA VAL A 10 -23.68 -9.75 -3.07
C VAL A 10 -22.65 -10.73 -3.62
N MET A 11 -21.85 -10.34 -4.61
CA MET A 11 -20.74 -11.17 -5.11
C MET A 11 -19.70 -11.44 -4.02
N PHE A 12 -19.34 -10.44 -3.23
CA PHE A 12 -18.39 -10.60 -2.12
C PHE A 12 -18.94 -11.53 -1.03
N ALA A 13 -20.22 -11.39 -0.67
CA ALA A 13 -20.91 -12.28 0.28
C ALA A 13 -21.03 -13.73 -0.24
N ALA A 14 -21.24 -13.91 -1.55
CA ALA A 14 -21.32 -15.24 -2.17
C ALA A 14 -19.94 -15.94 -2.19
N ILE A 15 -18.85 -15.21 -2.36
CA ILE A 15 -17.47 -15.76 -2.28
C ILE A 15 -17.17 -16.20 -0.84
N CYS A 16 -17.56 -15.40 0.17
CA CYS A 16 -17.33 -15.74 1.58
C CYS A 16 -18.12 -16.99 2.04
N SER A 17 -19.27 -17.32 1.43
CA SER A 17 -20.11 -18.45 1.85
C SER A 17 -19.60 -19.83 1.38
N THR A 18 -18.68 -19.89 0.43
CA THR A 18 -18.13 -21.15 -0.09
C THR A 18 -16.78 -21.54 0.53
N MET A 19 -16.16 -20.67 1.34
CA MET A 19 -14.85 -20.91 1.94
C MET A 19 -14.98 -21.63 3.28
N ARG A 20 -14.26 -22.73 3.43
CA ARG A 20 -14.10 -23.44 4.70
C ARG A 20 -13.21 -22.60 5.61
N GLY A 21 -13.52 -22.53 6.90
CA GLY A 21 -12.87 -21.65 7.87
C GLY A 21 -11.35 -21.64 7.80
N GLN A 22 -10.76 -20.46 7.99
CA GLN A 22 -9.34 -20.11 7.95
C GLN A 22 -8.73 -19.93 6.54
N ASP A 23 -9.54 -19.62 5.53
CA ASP A 23 -9.06 -19.36 4.17
C ASP A 23 -9.03 -17.86 3.81
N VAL A 24 -9.58 -16.99 4.67
CA VAL A 24 -9.67 -15.55 4.47
C VAL A 24 -9.11 -14.81 5.67
N ALA A 25 -8.31 -13.79 5.42
CA ALA A 25 -7.80 -12.90 6.45
C ALA A 25 -8.08 -11.43 6.08
N LEU A 26 -8.40 -10.65 7.09
CA LEU A 26 -8.48 -9.20 7.02
C LEU A 26 -7.31 -8.61 7.81
N LYS A 27 -6.71 -7.53 7.31
CA LYS A 27 -5.52 -6.95 7.96
C LYS A 27 -5.50 -5.42 7.90
N THR A 28 -4.85 -4.84 8.89
CA THR A 28 -4.47 -3.42 8.91
C THR A 28 -2.99 -3.28 9.20
N ASN A 29 -2.34 -2.31 8.57
CA ASN A 29 -0.93 -2.01 8.78
C ASN A 29 -0.78 -0.95 9.88
N LEU A 30 -0.31 -1.36 11.04
CA LEU A 30 -0.12 -0.52 12.22
C LEU A 30 0.87 0.64 11.99
N LEU A 31 1.85 0.47 11.07
CA LEU A 31 2.75 1.56 10.72
C LEU A 31 1.99 2.68 10.00
N TYR A 32 1.11 2.33 9.07
CA TYR A 32 0.30 3.33 8.37
C TYR A 32 -0.73 3.99 9.28
N ASP A 33 -1.34 3.22 10.20
CA ASP A 33 -2.27 3.75 11.21
C ASP A 33 -1.58 4.77 12.12
N ALA A 34 -0.32 4.51 12.52
CA ALA A 34 0.49 5.44 13.32
C ALA A 34 0.75 6.78 12.60
N PHE A 35 0.79 6.78 11.27
CA PHE A 35 0.90 7.99 10.44
C PHE A 35 -0.45 8.52 9.94
N LEU A 36 -1.56 8.09 10.55
CA LEU A 36 -2.93 8.48 10.18
C LEU A 36 -3.29 8.19 8.71
N ASN A 37 -2.70 7.17 8.12
CA ASN A 37 -3.07 6.67 6.81
C ASN A 37 -4.12 5.57 6.95
N ALA A 38 -5.33 5.83 6.52
CA ALA A 38 -6.36 4.78 6.48
C ALA A 38 -5.92 3.66 5.52
N ASN A 39 -5.92 2.44 6.01
CA ASN A 39 -5.51 1.27 5.22
C ASN A 39 -6.35 0.04 5.56
N ILE A 40 -6.47 -0.83 4.60
CA ILE A 40 -7.14 -2.12 4.75
C ILE A 40 -6.54 -3.12 3.78
N GLY A 41 -6.37 -4.36 4.21
CA GLY A 41 -5.93 -5.47 3.39
C GLY A 41 -6.83 -6.68 3.55
N GLY A 42 -6.99 -7.42 2.47
CA GLY A 42 -7.63 -8.73 2.47
C GLY A 42 -6.71 -9.75 1.85
N GLU A 43 -6.65 -10.94 2.43
CA GLU A 43 -5.87 -12.06 1.91
C GLU A 43 -6.72 -13.31 1.85
N ILE A 44 -6.55 -14.07 0.78
CA ILE A 44 -7.23 -15.34 0.56
C ILE A 44 -6.22 -16.45 0.34
N ARG A 45 -6.42 -17.59 0.98
CA ARG A 45 -5.68 -18.82 0.69
C ARG A 45 -6.15 -19.39 -0.65
N LEU A 46 -5.24 -19.60 -1.57
CA LEU A 46 -5.51 -20.22 -2.87
C LEU A 46 -5.13 -21.71 -2.90
N ALA A 47 -4.09 -22.06 -2.15
CA ALA A 47 -3.57 -23.41 -2.03
C ALA A 47 -2.85 -23.57 -0.67
N PRO A 48 -2.43 -24.77 -0.26
CA PRO A 48 -1.79 -24.99 1.03
C PRO A 48 -0.60 -24.07 1.32
N ARG A 49 0.12 -23.61 0.29
CA ARG A 49 1.30 -22.73 0.40
C ARG A 49 1.17 -21.44 -0.42
N TRP A 50 0.00 -21.15 -0.98
CA TRP A 50 -0.21 -19.97 -1.80
C TRP A 50 -1.38 -19.15 -1.29
N SER A 51 -1.17 -17.85 -1.23
CA SER A 51 -2.23 -16.87 -0.98
C SER A 51 -2.13 -15.70 -1.93
N ALA A 52 -3.22 -14.99 -2.07
CA ALA A 52 -3.28 -13.70 -2.75
C ALA A 52 -3.75 -12.64 -1.78
N GLU A 53 -3.03 -11.53 -1.74
CA GLU A 53 -3.34 -10.36 -0.92
C GLU A 53 -3.69 -9.18 -1.81
N LEU A 54 -4.61 -8.36 -1.35
CA LEU A 54 -4.88 -7.03 -1.90
C LEU A 54 -4.93 -6.03 -0.75
N THR A 55 -4.02 -5.07 -0.76
CA THR A 55 -4.03 -3.96 0.19
C THR A 55 -4.34 -2.65 -0.50
N GLY A 56 -5.08 -1.80 0.21
CA GLY A 56 -5.37 -0.43 -0.19
C GLY A 56 -5.06 0.53 0.94
N GLN A 57 -4.52 1.68 0.60
CA GLN A 57 -4.29 2.77 1.54
C GLN A 57 -4.72 4.11 0.96
N LEU A 58 -5.18 4.99 1.84
CA LEU A 58 -5.64 6.32 1.49
C LEU A 58 -5.20 7.31 2.56
N ASN A 59 -4.55 8.37 2.12
CA ASN A 59 -4.36 9.56 2.92
C ASN A 59 -5.02 10.75 2.21
N ALA A 60 -6.14 11.20 2.74
CA ALA A 60 -6.91 12.32 2.21
C ALA A 60 -6.79 13.61 3.06
N TRP A 61 -6.01 13.58 4.15
CA TRP A 61 -5.97 14.65 5.11
C TRP A 61 -5.21 15.88 4.61
N ASN A 62 -5.70 17.05 4.97
CA ASN A 62 -4.95 18.29 4.89
C ASN A 62 -4.25 18.48 6.24
N LEU A 63 -2.94 18.47 6.25
CA LEU A 63 -2.17 18.79 7.44
C LEU A 63 -2.11 20.32 7.61
N SER A 64 -1.96 20.78 8.87
CA SER A 64 -1.81 22.19 9.20
C SER A 64 -0.63 22.83 8.44
N HIS A 65 -0.69 24.16 8.20
CA HIS A 65 0.34 24.95 7.48
C HIS A 65 0.49 24.61 5.99
N ASP A 66 -0.61 24.42 5.25
CA ASP A 66 -0.62 24.13 3.81
C ASP A 66 0.20 22.90 3.37
N ARG A 67 0.51 22.02 4.31
CA ARG A 67 1.16 20.75 4.02
C ARG A 67 0.17 19.81 3.34
N LYS A 68 0.51 19.37 2.13
CA LYS A 68 -0.28 18.39 1.37
C LYS A 68 0.45 17.06 1.38
N TRP A 69 -0.22 16.03 1.94
CA TRP A 69 0.25 14.65 1.92
C TRP A 69 -0.93 13.77 1.52
N LYS A 70 -1.38 13.95 0.28
CA LYS A 70 -2.50 13.16 -0.22
C LYS A 70 -1.99 12.09 -1.16
N HIS A 71 -2.38 10.86 -0.90
CA HIS A 71 -2.08 9.75 -1.80
C HIS A 71 -3.08 8.62 -1.60
N TRP A 72 -3.22 7.82 -2.62
CA TRP A 72 -3.80 6.50 -2.52
C TRP A 72 -2.88 5.49 -3.19
N LEU A 73 -2.88 4.27 -2.68
CA LEU A 73 -2.11 3.16 -3.20
C LEU A 73 -2.96 1.90 -3.15
N VAL A 74 -2.87 1.10 -4.20
CA VAL A 74 -3.38 -0.28 -4.23
C VAL A 74 -2.22 -1.19 -4.56
N GLN A 75 -2.13 -2.31 -3.83
CA GLN A 75 -1.00 -3.23 -3.91
C GLN A 75 -1.51 -4.67 -3.84
N PRO A 76 -1.74 -5.32 -5.00
CA PRO A 76 -1.95 -6.76 -5.09
C PRO A 76 -0.64 -7.50 -4.94
N GLU A 77 -0.66 -8.64 -4.22
CA GLU A 77 0.50 -9.48 -3.97
C GLU A 77 0.14 -10.96 -4.05
N ALA A 78 0.99 -11.74 -4.67
CA ALA A 78 0.98 -13.20 -4.62
C ALA A 78 2.06 -13.67 -3.64
N ARG A 79 1.69 -14.53 -2.69
CA ARG A 79 2.56 -15.01 -1.61
C ARG A 79 2.78 -16.50 -1.68
N TYR A 80 4.01 -16.90 -1.49
CA TYR A 80 4.40 -18.29 -1.28
C TYR A 80 4.90 -18.48 0.16
N TRP A 81 4.26 -19.38 0.87
CA TRP A 81 4.52 -19.72 2.27
C TRP A 81 5.42 -20.96 2.36
N PHE A 82 6.43 -20.92 3.22
CA PHE A 82 7.37 -22.03 3.33
C PHE A 82 6.78 -23.25 4.01
N CYS A 83 5.82 -23.05 4.91
CA CYS A 83 5.09 -24.12 5.57
C CYS A 83 3.63 -24.15 5.12
N GLU A 84 2.77 -23.37 5.75
CA GLU A 84 1.34 -23.31 5.50
C GLU A 84 0.90 -21.85 5.29
N ALA A 85 -0.10 -21.64 4.42
CA ALA A 85 -0.59 -20.30 4.14
C ALA A 85 -1.15 -19.64 5.41
N LEU A 86 -0.90 -18.32 5.55
CA LEU A 86 -1.27 -17.46 6.66
C LEU A 86 -0.44 -17.67 7.95
N GLY A 87 0.62 -18.48 7.95
CA GLY A 87 1.48 -18.68 9.11
C GLY A 87 2.95 -18.94 8.78
N GLY A 88 3.88 -18.34 9.54
CA GLY A 88 5.31 -18.51 9.36
C GLY A 88 5.93 -17.62 8.30
N HIS A 89 7.00 -18.09 7.67
CA HIS A 89 7.76 -17.37 6.68
C HIS A 89 7.10 -17.39 5.30
N PHE A 90 7.14 -16.27 4.60
CA PHE A 90 6.69 -16.17 3.22
C PHE A 90 7.57 -15.25 2.38
N VAL A 91 7.50 -15.43 1.08
CA VAL A 91 7.99 -14.52 0.06
C VAL A 91 6.81 -14.06 -0.80
N GLY A 92 6.82 -12.81 -1.19
CA GLY A 92 5.77 -12.21 -2.00
C GLY A 92 6.31 -11.57 -3.27
N ALA A 93 5.48 -11.55 -4.30
CA ALA A 93 5.67 -10.73 -5.48
C ALA A 93 4.48 -9.79 -5.61
N HIS A 94 4.73 -8.48 -5.62
CA HIS A 94 3.67 -7.48 -5.62
C HIS A 94 3.77 -6.51 -6.80
N LEU A 95 2.61 -6.06 -7.22
CA LEU A 95 2.46 -4.86 -8.02
C LEU A 95 2.03 -3.72 -7.10
N LEU A 96 2.28 -2.50 -7.52
CA LEU A 96 1.79 -1.32 -6.81
C LEU A 96 1.38 -0.25 -7.81
N GLY A 97 0.35 0.51 -7.47
CA GLY A 97 -0.10 1.62 -8.29
C GLY A 97 -0.93 2.61 -7.48
N GLY A 98 -0.81 3.87 -7.82
CA GLY A 98 -1.50 4.93 -7.10
C GLY A 98 -1.21 6.32 -7.64
N GLU A 99 -1.78 7.30 -6.93
CA GLU A 99 -1.55 8.71 -7.20
C GLU A 99 -1.14 9.42 -5.93
N TYR A 100 -0.37 10.48 -6.10
CA TYR A 100 0.06 11.32 -5.00
C TYR A 100 -0.04 12.81 -5.34
N ASN A 101 -0.29 13.61 -4.31
CA ASN A 101 -0.25 15.06 -4.35
C ASN A 101 0.44 15.54 -3.06
N VAL A 102 1.74 15.79 -3.18
CA VAL A 102 2.62 16.03 -2.05
C VAL A 102 3.31 17.38 -2.23
N GLY A 103 3.32 18.20 -1.19
CA GLY A 103 3.96 19.50 -1.22
C GLY A 103 4.08 20.14 0.16
N ASN A 104 5.01 21.07 0.31
CA ASN A 104 5.32 21.78 1.55
C ASN A 104 5.70 20.85 2.72
N ILE A 105 6.51 19.83 2.42
CA ILE A 105 6.99 18.87 3.42
C ILE A 105 8.51 18.98 3.50
N ASP A 106 9.01 19.26 4.69
CA ASP A 106 10.44 19.31 4.98
C ASP A 106 10.91 17.89 5.38
N VAL A 107 11.46 17.18 4.41
CA VAL A 107 12.09 15.86 4.65
C VAL A 107 13.58 16.00 4.34
N PRO A 108 14.42 16.17 5.35
CA PRO A 108 15.85 16.49 5.17
C PRO A 108 16.68 15.25 4.82
N VAL A 109 16.13 14.28 4.11
CA VAL A 109 16.83 13.04 3.74
C VAL A 109 16.85 12.83 2.23
N ASP A 110 18.02 12.44 1.75
CA ASP A 110 18.18 11.86 0.42
C ASP A 110 18.22 10.33 0.61
N PHE A 111 17.27 9.62 0.01
CA PHE A 111 17.18 8.18 0.15
C PHE A 111 17.21 7.51 -1.22
N LEU A 112 18.14 6.58 -1.40
CA LEU A 112 18.35 5.82 -2.63
C LEU A 112 18.38 6.67 -3.92
N GLY A 113 19.07 7.84 -3.85
CA GLY A 113 19.24 8.74 -4.99
C GLY A 113 18.04 9.65 -5.29
N THR A 114 16.99 9.60 -4.49
CA THR A 114 15.86 10.52 -4.58
C THR A 114 16.04 11.68 -3.61
N ASN A 115 16.06 12.90 -4.16
CA ASN A 115 16.22 14.12 -3.36
C ASN A 115 14.84 14.66 -2.94
N PHE A 116 14.49 14.45 -1.66
CA PHE A 116 13.23 14.89 -1.08
C PHE A 116 13.26 16.36 -0.58
N LYS A 117 14.41 17.02 -0.57
CA LYS A 117 14.55 18.42 -0.10
C LYS A 117 13.72 19.42 -0.90
N LYS A 118 13.51 19.12 -2.19
CA LYS A 118 12.69 19.97 -3.09
C LYS A 118 11.19 19.91 -2.79
N LEU A 119 10.72 18.97 -1.96
CA LEU A 119 9.31 18.88 -1.52
C LEU A 119 8.89 20.06 -0.63
N LYS A 120 9.85 20.78 -0.04
CA LYS A 120 9.60 21.95 0.81
C LYS A 120 9.01 23.12 0.02
N ASP A 121 9.55 23.40 -1.16
CA ASP A 121 9.24 24.60 -1.93
C ASP A 121 8.27 24.36 -3.07
N HIS A 122 8.08 23.10 -3.48
CA HIS A 122 7.31 22.72 -4.65
C HIS A 122 6.25 21.67 -4.31
N ARG A 123 5.17 21.64 -5.10
CA ARG A 123 4.16 20.59 -5.05
C ARG A 123 4.33 19.63 -6.22
N TYR A 124 4.33 18.36 -5.92
CA TYR A 124 4.42 17.28 -6.88
C TYR A 124 3.08 16.54 -6.93
N GLN A 125 2.51 16.45 -8.11
CA GLN A 125 1.29 15.69 -8.33
C GLN A 125 1.50 14.74 -9.49
N GLY A 126 1.25 13.46 -9.27
CA GLY A 126 1.47 12.44 -10.28
C GLY A 126 0.90 11.10 -9.90
N TRP A 127 1.15 10.15 -10.79
CA TRP A 127 0.85 8.74 -10.59
C TRP A 127 2.13 7.92 -10.57
N PHE A 128 2.06 6.75 -9.98
CA PHE A 128 3.15 5.79 -9.97
C PHE A 128 2.62 4.37 -10.17
N ALA A 129 3.46 3.54 -10.76
CA ALA A 129 3.24 2.11 -10.87
C ALA A 129 4.58 1.39 -10.70
N GLY A 130 4.54 0.20 -10.11
CA GLY A 130 5.76 -0.54 -9.85
C GLY A 130 5.54 -2.01 -9.59
N VAL A 131 6.65 -2.71 -9.45
CA VAL A 131 6.71 -4.13 -9.13
C VAL A 131 7.80 -4.37 -8.10
N GLY A 132 7.59 -5.32 -7.22
CA GLY A 132 8.56 -5.65 -6.20
C GLY A 132 8.43 -7.07 -5.69
N VAL A 133 9.39 -7.42 -4.83
CA VAL A 133 9.41 -8.66 -4.08
C VAL A 133 9.48 -8.34 -2.60
N ALA A 134 8.85 -9.18 -1.80
CA ALA A 134 8.78 -9.00 -0.36
C ALA A 134 9.15 -10.29 0.37
N TYR A 135 9.57 -10.12 1.60
CA TYR A 135 9.77 -11.21 2.55
C TYR A 135 9.12 -10.82 3.86
N GLY A 136 8.43 -11.75 4.48
CA GLY A 136 7.77 -11.53 5.74
C GLY A 136 7.66 -12.77 6.60
N TYR A 137 7.16 -12.51 7.80
CA TYR A 137 6.87 -13.53 8.80
C TYR A 137 5.57 -13.22 9.52
N SER A 138 4.73 -14.23 9.67
CA SER A 138 3.45 -14.15 10.39
C SER A 138 3.51 -14.99 11.67
N TRP A 139 3.40 -14.31 12.83
CA TRP A 139 3.30 -14.91 14.15
C TRP A 139 1.85 -15.21 14.46
N LEU A 140 1.54 -16.46 14.76
CA LEU A 140 0.23 -16.88 15.23
C LEU A 140 0.07 -16.48 16.71
N LEU A 141 -0.75 -15.48 17.02
CA LEU A 141 -1.01 -15.04 18.38
C LEU A 141 -2.14 -15.83 19.05
N GLY A 142 -2.98 -16.47 18.25
CA GLY A 142 -4.14 -17.22 18.72
C GLY A 142 -4.89 -17.90 17.58
N LYS A 143 -6.14 -18.27 17.84
CA LYS A 143 -6.97 -18.97 16.84
C LYS A 143 -7.31 -18.13 15.61
N HIS A 144 -7.47 -16.82 15.79
CA HIS A 144 -7.93 -15.89 14.77
C HIS A 144 -7.00 -14.68 14.57
N TRP A 145 -6.02 -14.48 15.43
CA TRP A 145 -5.17 -13.30 15.40
C TRP A 145 -3.73 -13.64 15.06
N ASN A 146 -3.18 -12.95 14.09
CA ASN A 146 -1.76 -13.02 13.74
C ASN A 146 -1.17 -11.60 13.78
N LEU A 147 0.11 -11.53 14.09
CA LEU A 147 0.95 -10.36 13.85
C LEU A 147 1.87 -10.71 12.68
N GLU A 148 1.98 -9.81 11.71
CA GLU A 148 2.79 -10.03 10.52
C GLU A 148 3.77 -8.88 10.33
N ALA A 149 5.03 -9.17 10.06
CA ALA A 149 6.02 -8.18 9.65
C ALA A 149 6.52 -8.50 8.25
N GLU A 150 6.62 -7.47 7.42
CA GLU A 150 6.98 -7.61 6.02
C GLU A 150 7.83 -6.44 5.54
N ILE A 151 8.85 -6.73 4.73
CA ILE A 151 9.65 -5.74 4.01
C ILE A 151 9.77 -6.14 2.55
N GLY A 152 9.68 -5.16 1.66
CA GLY A 152 9.78 -5.39 0.23
C GLY A 152 10.64 -4.35 -0.47
N ILE A 153 11.29 -4.78 -1.54
CA ILE A 153 12.06 -3.93 -2.45
C ILE A 153 11.52 -4.08 -3.86
N GLY A 154 11.64 -3.03 -4.65
CA GLY A 154 11.12 -3.07 -6.00
C GLY A 154 11.51 -1.87 -6.84
N TYR A 155 10.97 -1.86 -8.03
CA TYR A 155 11.13 -0.78 -9.00
C TYR A 155 9.82 -0.06 -9.20
N VAL A 156 9.87 1.27 -9.17
CA VAL A 156 8.71 2.15 -9.33
C VAL A 156 9.00 3.17 -10.42
N TYR A 157 8.10 3.22 -11.39
CA TYR A 157 8.03 4.30 -12.37
C TYR A 157 7.01 5.33 -11.92
N THR A 158 7.39 6.61 -11.90
CA THR A 158 6.48 7.70 -11.58
C THR A 158 6.50 8.77 -12.64
N ARG A 159 5.32 9.34 -12.92
CA ARG A 159 5.15 10.48 -13.81
C ARG A 159 4.39 11.58 -13.09
N PHE A 160 4.93 12.80 -13.11
CA PHE A 160 4.41 13.88 -12.31
C PHE A 160 4.56 15.26 -12.96
N ASP A 161 3.75 16.17 -12.46
CA ASP A 161 3.83 17.60 -12.72
C ASP A 161 4.36 18.31 -11.47
N VAL A 162 5.14 19.38 -11.68
CA VAL A 162 5.69 20.22 -10.61
C VAL A 162 4.97 21.56 -10.62
N TYR A 163 4.55 21.99 -9.43
CA TYR A 163 3.90 23.28 -9.20
C TYR A 163 4.79 24.17 -8.33
N GLU A 164 4.72 25.49 -8.56
CA GLU A 164 5.57 26.50 -7.95
C GLU A 164 5.45 26.57 -6.42
N CYS A 165 4.29 26.24 -5.87
CA CYS A 165 4.06 26.14 -4.43
C CYS A 165 2.91 25.19 -4.10
N ALA A 166 2.73 24.86 -2.79
CA ALA A 166 1.70 23.93 -2.33
C ALA A 166 0.27 24.36 -2.67
N GLY A 167 -0.03 25.65 -2.64
CA GLY A 167 -1.33 26.24 -2.96
C GLY A 167 -1.46 26.78 -4.39
N CYS A 168 -0.35 26.86 -5.15
CA CYS A 168 -0.34 27.46 -6.49
C CYS A 168 -0.98 26.57 -7.55
N GLY A 169 -1.70 27.19 -8.49
CA GLY A 169 -2.21 26.51 -9.69
C GLY A 169 -1.22 26.49 -10.87
N ARG A 170 -0.15 27.31 -10.82
CA ARG A 170 0.82 27.44 -11.90
C ARG A 170 1.77 26.25 -11.95
N LYS A 171 1.80 25.56 -13.09
CA LYS A 171 2.75 24.47 -13.34
C LYS A 171 4.08 25.05 -13.78
N THR A 172 5.17 24.61 -13.11
CA THR A 172 6.54 24.99 -13.49
C THR A 172 7.11 23.98 -14.47
N GLU A 173 6.79 22.70 -14.28
CA GLU A 173 7.25 21.62 -15.14
C GLU A 173 6.11 20.60 -15.33
N THR A 174 6.01 20.05 -16.55
CA THR A 174 4.95 19.09 -16.92
C THR A 174 5.55 17.78 -17.41
N LYS A 175 4.87 16.67 -17.09
CA LYS A 175 5.17 15.33 -17.62
C LYS A 175 6.58 14.84 -17.34
N ARG A 176 7.17 15.21 -16.21
CA ARG A 176 8.43 14.63 -15.76
C ARG A 176 8.24 13.18 -15.32
N HIS A 177 9.27 12.40 -15.48
CA HIS A 177 9.29 11.02 -15.01
C HIS A 177 10.51 10.77 -14.13
N HIS A 178 10.39 9.83 -13.22
CA HIS A 178 11.46 9.37 -12.37
C HIS A 178 11.36 7.87 -12.16
N ASN A 179 12.51 7.22 -12.15
CA ASN A 179 12.64 5.81 -11.85
C ASN A 179 13.22 5.67 -10.45
N TYR A 180 12.58 4.87 -9.63
CA TYR A 180 13.01 4.60 -8.27
C TYR A 180 13.25 3.11 -8.09
N PHE A 181 14.36 2.76 -7.47
CA PHE A 181 14.63 1.40 -7.00
C PHE A 181 14.93 1.45 -5.51
N GLY A 182 14.19 0.68 -4.71
CA GLY A 182 14.34 0.69 -3.27
C GLY A 182 13.18 0.06 -2.53
N PRO A 183 13.01 0.34 -1.22
CA PRO A 183 11.88 -0.15 -0.45
C PRO A 183 10.54 0.25 -1.07
N THR A 184 9.69 -0.75 -1.33
CA THR A 184 8.34 -0.57 -1.90
C THR A 184 7.25 -1.05 -0.96
N LYS A 185 7.61 -1.80 0.08
CA LYS A 185 6.68 -2.27 1.10
C LYS A 185 7.38 -2.32 2.45
N ALA A 186 6.72 -1.81 3.49
CA ALA A 186 7.08 -1.97 4.89
C ALA A 186 5.78 -2.08 5.68
N ALA A 187 5.58 -3.20 6.36
CA ALA A 187 4.34 -3.44 7.06
C ALA A 187 4.58 -4.16 8.39
N VAL A 188 3.82 -3.74 9.38
CA VAL A 188 3.54 -4.49 10.60
C VAL A 188 2.02 -4.61 10.67
N ASN A 189 1.50 -5.76 10.26
CA ASN A 189 0.07 -5.98 10.11
C ASN A 189 -0.51 -6.69 11.33
N LEU A 190 -1.63 -6.18 11.82
CA LEU A 190 -2.54 -6.94 12.65
C LEU A 190 -3.52 -7.67 11.72
N VAL A 191 -3.57 -8.98 11.82
CA VAL A 191 -4.30 -9.86 10.91
C VAL A 191 -5.38 -10.63 11.66
N TYR A 192 -6.60 -10.59 11.16
CA TYR A 192 -7.69 -11.42 11.65
C TYR A 192 -8.03 -12.49 10.61
N VAL A 193 -7.95 -13.75 11.00
CA VAL A 193 -8.22 -14.92 10.17
C VAL A 193 -9.61 -15.46 10.54
N PHE A 194 -10.49 -15.59 9.56
CA PHE A 194 -11.87 -16.05 9.74
C PHE A 194 -11.96 -17.57 9.84
#